data_b6182e5ff1629bb434feef11fc80e85c
#
_entry.id   b6182e5ff1629bb434feef11fc80e85c
#
_cell.length_a   1.000
_cell.length_b   1.000
_cell.length_c   1.000
_cell.angle_alpha   90.00
_cell.angle_beta   90.00
_cell.angle_gamma   90.00
#
_symmetry.space_group_name_H-M   'P 1'
#
loop_
_entity.id
_entity.type
_entity.pdbx_description
1 polymer ?
#
loop_
_entity_poly.entity_id
_entity_poly.type
_entity_poly.pdbx_seq_one_letter_code
_entity_poly.pdbx_strand_id
1 'polypeptide(L)'
;MEQKITIRIGEKKYAMTANSPEQEEIYRLAAASVNKMLSLYTDKFPGKDLTEILSFVALNESIGGITAKKKLDALMKDIETLENQT
;
A
#
# COMPACT_ATOMS: atom_id res chain seq x y z
N MET A 1 4.43 -5.04 -22.11
CA MET A 1 5.63 -4.30 -22.52
C MET A 1 6.25 -3.64 -21.29
N GLU A 2 7.51 -3.93 -21.04
CA GLU A 2 8.20 -3.35 -19.88
C GLU A 2 8.46 -1.87 -20.09
N GLN A 3 8.21 -1.09 -19.04
CA GLN A 3 8.47 0.34 -19.05
C GLN A 3 9.17 0.73 -17.76
N LYS A 4 10.25 1.49 -17.87
CA LYS A 4 10.92 2.03 -16.69
C LYS A 4 10.20 3.28 -16.23
N ILE A 5 9.91 3.31 -14.93
CA ILE A 5 9.27 4.47 -14.30
C ILE A 5 10.10 4.90 -13.10
N THR A 6 9.91 6.14 -12.70
CA THR A 6 10.53 6.67 -11.48
C THR A 6 9.41 7.04 -10.51
N ILE A 7 9.49 6.51 -9.30
CA ILE A 7 8.58 6.91 -8.23
C ILE A 7 9.36 7.65 -7.15
N ARG A 8 8.68 8.52 -6.43
CA ARG A 8 9.28 9.29 -5.35
C ARG A 8 8.64 8.88 -4.02
N ILE A 9 9.49 8.58 -3.03
CA ILE A 9 9.07 8.35 -1.65
C ILE A 9 9.81 9.37 -0.79
N GLY A 10 9.06 10.31 -0.21
CA GLY A 10 9.66 11.45 0.47
C GLY A 10 10.49 12.27 -0.51
N GLU A 11 11.76 12.42 -0.24
CA GLU A 11 12.68 13.15 -1.11
C GLU A 11 13.50 12.24 -2.03
N LYS A 12 13.35 10.93 -1.88
CA LYS A 12 14.14 9.97 -2.66
C LYS A 12 13.38 9.45 -3.86
N LYS A 13 14.10 9.25 -4.95
CA LYS A 13 13.57 8.72 -6.20
C LYS A 13 14.05 7.29 -6.39
N TYR A 14 13.16 6.44 -6.89
CA TYR A 14 13.44 5.03 -7.13
C TYR A 14 13.01 4.67 -8.54
N ALA A 15 13.91 4.00 -9.26
CA ALA A 15 13.58 3.45 -10.57
C ALA A 15 12.90 2.09 -10.38
N MET A 16 11.82 1.88 -11.09
CA MET A 16 11.09 0.60 -11.07
C MET A 16 10.72 0.21 -12.50
N THR A 17 10.49 -1.06 -12.70
CA THR A 17 10.03 -1.57 -13.97
C THR A 17 8.57 -1.99 -13.86
N ALA A 18 7.71 -1.39 -14.67
CA ALA A 18 6.31 -1.78 -14.76
C ALA A 18 6.11 -2.64 -16.01
N ASN A 19 5.42 -3.77 -15.86
CA ASN A 19 5.20 -4.71 -16.96
C ASN A 19 3.91 -4.42 -17.73
N SER A 20 3.08 -3.52 -17.22
CA SER A 20 1.83 -3.15 -17.84
C SER A 20 1.42 -1.75 -17.40
N PRO A 21 0.52 -1.07 -18.14
CA PRO A 21 -0.03 0.22 -17.69
C PRO A 21 -0.77 0.11 -16.37
N GLU A 22 -1.45 -1.00 -16.10
CA GLU A 22 -2.14 -1.23 -14.83
C GLU A 22 -1.14 -1.32 -13.69
N GLN A 23 -0.03 -1.97 -13.90
CA GLN A 23 1.02 -2.09 -12.88
C GLN A 23 1.67 -0.73 -12.61
N GLU A 24 1.90 0.06 -13.66
CA GLU A 24 2.43 1.41 -13.49
C GLU A 24 1.49 2.27 -12.64
N GLU A 25 0.20 2.20 -12.92
CA GLU A 25 -0.82 2.93 -12.14
C GLU A 25 -0.78 2.53 -10.66
N ILE A 26 -0.72 1.22 -10.39
CA ILE A 26 -0.66 0.71 -9.01
C ILE A 26 0.58 1.25 -8.29
N TYR A 27 1.73 1.23 -8.95
CA TYR A 27 2.98 1.72 -8.34
C TYR A 27 2.90 3.22 -8.03
N ARG A 28 2.31 4.01 -8.92
CA ARG A 28 2.16 5.45 -8.70
C ARG A 28 1.15 5.75 -7.59
N LEU A 29 0.05 5.01 -7.54
CA LEU A 29 -0.93 5.14 -6.47
C LEU A 29 -0.35 4.74 -5.12
N ALA A 30 0.44 3.66 -5.09
CA ALA A 30 1.11 3.22 -3.87
C ALA A 30 2.09 4.27 -3.35
N ALA A 31 2.91 4.86 -4.24
CA ALA A 31 3.84 5.91 -3.86
C ALA A 31 3.10 7.15 -3.32
N ALA A 32 2.00 7.53 -3.96
CA ALA A 32 1.19 8.66 -3.51
C ALA A 32 0.59 8.39 -2.12
N SER A 33 0.13 7.17 -1.89
CA SER A 33 -0.42 6.75 -0.60
C SER A 33 0.64 6.83 0.51
N VAL A 34 1.84 6.33 0.24
CA VAL A 34 2.95 6.40 1.21
C VAL A 34 3.30 7.85 1.52
N ASN A 35 3.43 8.69 0.49
CA ASN A 35 3.76 10.10 0.68
C ASN A 35 2.70 10.85 1.50
N LYS A 36 1.44 10.53 1.29
CA LYS A 36 0.34 11.10 2.07
C LYS A 36 0.48 10.73 3.54
N MET A 37 0.75 9.46 3.84
CA MET A 37 0.92 8.99 5.21
C MET A 37 2.16 9.58 5.86
N LEU A 38 3.26 9.74 5.10
CA LEU A 38 4.46 10.40 5.59
C LEU A 38 4.16 11.82 6.06
N SER A 39 3.42 12.59 5.27
CA SER A 39 3.03 13.96 5.64
C SER A 39 2.16 13.96 6.89
N LEU A 40 1.16 13.10 6.95
CA LEU A 40 0.24 13.04 8.09
C LEU A 40 0.97 12.69 9.38
N TYR A 41 1.85 11.70 9.35
CA TYR A 41 2.56 11.28 10.55
C TYR A 41 3.65 12.25 10.95
N THR A 42 4.30 12.90 9.99
CA THR A 42 5.27 13.94 10.29
C THR A 42 4.61 15.10 11.05
N ASP A 43 3.41 15.48 10.63
CA ASP A 43 2.66 16.54 11.30
C ASP A 43 2.13 16.10 12.66
N LYS A 44 1.70 14.85 12.77
CA LYS A 44 1.12 14.32 14.00
C LYS A 44 2.16 14.03 15.08
N PHE A 45 3.36 13.62 14.69
CA PHE A 45 4.44 13.26 15.60
C PHE A 45 5.68 14.09 15.33
N PRO A 46 5.64 15.40 15.66
CA PRO A 46 6.80 16.25 15.43
C PRO A 46 7.99 15.77 16.27
N GLY A 47 9.18 15.88 15.71
CA GLY A 47 10.40 15.47 16.39
C GLY A 47 10.80 14.01 16.19
N LYS A 48 9.97 13.21 15.54
CA LYS A 48 10.36 11.85 15.18
C LYS A 48 11.19 11.87 13.90
N ASP A 49 12.19 11.01 13.81
CA ASP A 49 13.01 10.95 12.62
C ASP A 49 12.29 10.19 11.48
N LEU A 50 12.84 10.30 10.29
CA LEU A 50 12.23 9.71 9.10
C LEU A 50 12.10 8.18 9.22
N THR A 51 13.10 7.52 9.81
CA THR A 51 13.07 6.07 9.98
C THR A 51 11.89 5.63 10.85
N GLU A 52 11.64 6.34 11.95
CA GLU A 52 10.49 6.05 12.80
C GLU A 52 9.17 6.29 12.08
N ILE A 53 9.07 7.40 11.35
CA ILE A 53 7.86 7.72 10.58
C ILE A 53 7.58 6.65 9.53
N LEU A 54 8.61 6.22 8.79
CA LEU A 54 8.48 5.16 7.79
C LEU A 54 8.06 3.84 8.42
N SER A 55 8.55 3.54 9.62
CA SER A 55 8.15 2.33 10.35
C SER A 55 6.67 2.37 10.69
N PHE A 56 6.15 3.52 11.12
CA PHE A 56 4.72 3.69 11.39
C PHE A 56 3.87 3.53 10.13
N VAL A 57 4.32 4.11 9.02
CA VAL A 57 3.65 3.96 7.73
C VAL A 57 3.60 2.49 7.32
N ALA A 58 4.73 1.80 7.39
CA ALA A 58 4.82 0.39 7.02
C ALA A 58 3.89 -0.47 7.89
N LEU A 59 3.88 -0.23 9.19
CA LEU A 59 3.01 -0.97 10.10
C LEU A 59 1.54 -0.71 9.77
N ASN A 60 1.16 0.54 9.57
CA ASN A 60 -0.22 0.90 9.26
C ASN A 60 -0.69 0.27 7.96
N GLU A 61 0.13 0.30 6.91
CA GLU A 61 -0.20 -0.31 5.62
C GLU A 61 -0.31 -1.83 5.75
N SER A 62 0.55 -2.46 6.54
CA SER A 62 0.50 -3.91 6.78
C SER A 62 -0.78 -4.29 7.53
N ILE A 63 -1.15 -3.51 8.54
CA ILE A 63 -2.41 -3.74 9.26
C ILE A 63 -3.60 -3.65 8.31
N GLY A 64 -3.62 -2.62 7.47
CA GLY A 64 -4.68 -2.44 6.47
C GLY A 64 -4.76 -3.60 5.49
N GLY A 65 -3.61 -4.05 4.99
CA GLY A 65 -3.54 -5.17 4.06
C GLY A 65 -4.02 -6.48 4.65
N ILE A 66 -3.59 -6.78 5.88
CA ILE A 66 -4.01 -8.00 6.57
C ILE A 66 -5.51 -7.95 6.89
N THR A 67 -6.00 -6.79 7.32
CA THR A 67 -7.43 -6.61 7.60
C THR A 67 -8.26 -6.84 6.35
N ALA A 68 -7.84 -6.27 5.21
CA ALA A 68 -8.53 -6.44 3.93
C ALA A 68 -8.53 -7.90 3.48
N LYS A 69 -7.39 -8.58 3.62
CA LYS A 69 -7.27 -9.99 3.26
C LYS A 69 -8.20 -10.86 4.10
N LYS A 70 -8.27 -10.61 5.40
CA LYS A 70 -9.16 -11.37 6.28
C LYS A 70 -10.62 -11.17 5.93
N LYS A 71 -11.01 -9.95 5.59
CA LYS A 71 -12.37 -9.66 5.14
C LYS A 71 -12.70 -10.40 3.85
N LEU A 72 -11.79 -10.44 2.90
CA LEU A 72 -11.98 -11.15 1.64
C LEU A 72 -12.11 -12.65 1.88
N ASP A 73 -11.24 -13.23 2.69
CA ASP A 73 -11.28 -14.66 3.03
C ASP A 73 -12.61 -15.03 3.69
N ALA A 74 -13.10 -14.20 4.62
CA ALA A 74 -14.38 -14.42 5.27
C ALA A 74 -15.53 -14.37 4.27
N LEU A 75 -15.51 -13.40 3.35
CA LEU A 75 -16.54 -13.27 2.32
C LEU A 75 -16.54 -14.47 1.38
N MET A 76 -15.37 -14.94 0.96
CA MET A 76 -15.27 -16.12 0.08
C MET A 76 -15.78 -17.37 0.79
N LYS A 77 -15.49 -17.50 2.08
CA LYS A 77 -16.00 -18.63 2.87
C LYS A 77 -17.52 -18.59 2.98
N ASP A 78 -18.10 -17.40 3.15
CA ASP A 78 -19.56 -17.24 3.20
C ASP A 78 -20.19 -17.63 1.86
N ILE A 79 -19.57 -17.27 0.75
CA ILE A 79 -20.04 -17.65 -0.59
C ILE A 79 -20.02 -19.16 -0.76
N GLU A 80 -18.94 -19.84 -0.35
CA GLU A 80 -18.84 -21.28 -0.40
C GLU A 80 -19.95 -21.96 0.42
N THR A 81 -20.23 -21.42 1.60
CA THR A 81 -21.29 -21.92 2.47
C THR A 81 -22.64 -21.80 1.78
N LEU A 82 -22.93 -20.67 1.15
CA LEU A 82 -24.18 -20.46 0.42
C LEU A 82 -24.32 -21.43 -0.76
N GLU A 83 -23.24 -21.65 -1.51
CA GLU A 83 -23.24 -22.59 -2.63
C GLU A 83 -23.53 -24.02 -2.17
N ASN A 84 -22.99 -24.42 -1.03
CA ASN A 84 -23.15 -25.77 -0.50
C ASN A 84 -24.53 -26.01 0.08
N GLN A 85 -25.34 -24.99 0.33
CA GLN A 85 -26.68 -25.10 0.85
C GLN A 85 -27.74 -25.27 -0.24
N THR A 86 -27.36 -25.11 -1.47
CA THR A 86 -28.26 -25.35 -2.61
C THR A 86 -28.02 -26.73 -3.19
#